data_89138f4867bf7bff84085ec403c72d34
#
_entry.id   89138f4867bf7bff84085ec403c72d34
#
_cell.length_a   1.000
_cell.length_b   1.000
_cell.length_c   1.000
_cell.angle_alpha   90.00
_cell.angle_beta   90.00
_cell.angle_gamma   90.00
#
_symmetry.space_group_name_H-M   'P 1'
#
loop_
_entity.id
_entity.type
_entity.pdbx_description
1 polymer ?
#
loop_
_entity_poly.entity_id
_entity_poly.type
_entity_poly.pdbx_seq_one_letter_code
_entity_poly.pdbx_strand_id
1 'polypeptide(L)'
;MNFDDLNFGISRRAMLGGTAALIAAQYLGSTGARAQAADRKFAAALGWTTYDSGRHLQDGFNAAVKELGGTLTTTDAGFDAKTQTDQIDSLIASKPEALFITPADAVAIAPAVQRAIAAGIPVFCADSAVPGAAVNTTSMSNNFGMGEYSCEYIAKQLKGKGRIARVLLPQNESWDQRTLGMEWTLRRYPDIKIVTDWAFALAGNVTPRQAVDNILTANPDIDAIWCAWDGAAVEGTLAARAADRPNLIITGIDGGSQAFNYIAAPSQLKLSMAQSFYEMAYLSVFYAHQHLEGKKTPRLVVTPTYAVDQSMLKDSIPDDFDVPGRGAELGWVRAV
;
A
#
# COMPACT_ATOMS: atom_id res chain seq x y z
N MET A 1 -5.66 -34.52 -2.72
CA MET A 1 -6.08 -33.88 -3.98
C MET A 1 -4.89 -33.06 -4.44
N ASN A 2 -4.14 -33.54 -5.42
CA ASN A 2 -2.92 -32.86 -5.90
C ASN A 2 -3.30 -31.69 -6.81
N PHE A 3 -2.69 -30.53 -6.56
CA PHE A 3 -2.90 -29.29 -7.32
C PHE A 3 -2.27 -29.28 -8.72
N ASP A 4 -1.65 -30.39 -9.15
CA ASP A 4 -0.93 -30.50 -10.43
C ASP A 4 -1.82 -30.84 -11.64
N ASP A 5 -3.12 -31.10 -11.44
CA ASP A 5 -4.03 -31.57 -12.51
C ASP A 5 -4.86 -30.47 -13.19
N LEU A 6 -4.64 -29.19 -12.87
CA LEU A 6 -5.29 -28.09 -13.57
C LEU A 6 -4.44 -27.59 -14.75
N ASN A 7 -4.46 -28.38 -15.83
CA ASN A 7 -3.80 -28.04 -17.08
C ASN A 7 -4.62 -27.00 -17.87
N PHE A 8 -4.51 -25.73 -17.50
CA PHE A 8 -4.92 -24.64 -18.37
C PHE A 8 -3.78 -24.37 -19.34
N GLY A 9 -3.97 -24.70 -20.63
CA GLY A 9 -3.00 -24.60 -21.72
C GLY A 9 -2.43 -23.21 -22.02
N ILE A 10 -2.10 -22.44 -20.98
CA ILE A 10 -1.47 -21.12 -21.07
C ILE A 10 -0.02 -21.28 -20.60
N SER A 11 0.94 -21.07 -21.51
CA SER A 11 2.37 -21.21 -21.19
C SER A 11 2.75 -20.23 -20.06
N ARG A 12 3.67 -20.66 -19.16
CA ARG A 12 4.20 -19.83 -18.05
C ARG A 12 4.76 -18.47 -18.50
N ARG A 13 5.18 -18.34 -19.77
CA ARG A 13 5.62 -17.08 -20.38
C ARG A 13 4.45 -16.12 -20.68
N ALA A 14 3.24 -16.63 -20.91
CA ALA A 14 2.07 -15.79 -21.13
C ALA A 14 1.47 -15.24 -19.83
N MET A 15 1.70 -15.91 -18.68
CA MET A 15 1.26 -15.40 -17.36
C MET A 15 2.14 -14.27 -16.81
N LEU A 16 3.41 -14.21 -17.17
CA LEU A 16 4.37 -13.21 -16.62
C LEU A 16 4.38 -11.88 -17.39
N GLY A 17 3.79 -11.83 -18.58
CA GLY A 17 3.76 -10.61 -19.41
C GLY A 17 2.37 -10.07 -19.73
N GLY A 18 1.30 -10.74 -19.24
CA GLY A 18 -0.02 -10.57 -19.85
C GLY A 18 -1.03 -9.65 -19.17
N THR A 19 -0.94 -9.41 -17.87
CA THR A 19 -2.05 -8.74 -17.18
C THR A 19 -2.03 -7.22 -17.29
N ALA A 20 -0.88 -6.59 -17.11
CA ALA A 20 -0.79 -5.12 -17.24
C ALA A 20 -0.85 -4.66 -18.70
N ALA A 21 -0.18 -5.38 -19.62
CA ALA A 21 -0.20 -5.06 -21.05
C ALA A 21 -1.56 -5.33 -21.71
N LEU A 22 -2.32 -6.35 -21.27
CA LEU A 22 -3.67 -6.62 -21.77
C LEU A 22 -4.68 -5.59 -21.26
N ILE A 23 -4.53 -5.06 -20.06
CA ILE A 23 -5.38 -3.97 -19.55
C ILE A 23 -5.14 -2.70 -20.39
N ALA A 24 -3.90 -2.33 -20.65
CA ALA A 24 -3.56 -1.17 -21.46
C ALA A 24 -4.00 -1.33 -22.94
N ALA A 25 -3.87 -2.53 -23.53
CA ALA A 25 -4.24 -2.79 -24.91
C ALA A 25 -5.76 -2.79 -25.13
N GLN A 26 -6.58 -3.16 -24.15
CA GLN A 26 -8.04 -3.05 -24.24
C GLN A 26 -8.52 -1.60 -24.18
N TYR A 27 -7.74 -0.69 -23.58
CA TYR A 27 -8.07 0.73 -23.52
C TYR A 27 -7.83 1.47 -24.85
N LEU A 28 -6.88 1.02 -25.66
CA LEU A 28 -6.52 1.68 -26.92
C LEU A 28 -7.49 1.38 -28.10
N GLY A 29 -8.45 0.47 -27.91
CA GLY A 29 -9.28 -0.08 -29.00
C GLY A 29 -10.66 0.54 -29.23
N SER A 30 -11.16 1.48 -28.41
CA SER A 30 -12.51 1.99 -28.61
C SER A 30 -12.62 3.51 -28.54
N THR A 31 -12.62 4.16 -29.70
CA THR A 31 -13.01 5.58 -29.87
C THR A 31 -14.44 5.86 -29.42
N GLY A 32 -15.32 4.84 -29.33
CA GLY A 32 -16.69 4.97 -28.85
C GLY A 32 -16.82 5.08 -27.32
N ALA A 33 -15.96 4.44 -26.56
CA ALA A 33 -15.97 4.50 -25.09
C ALA A 33 -15.51 5.88 -24.56
N ARG A 34 -14.62 6.55 -25.29
CA ARG A 34 -14.15 7.90 -24.93
C ARG A 34 -15.24 8.98 -24.99
N ALA A 35 -16.19 8.87 -25.93
CA ALA A 35 -17.26 9.86 -26.10
C ALA A 35 -18.34 9.78 -25.00
N GLN A 36 -18.50 8.62 -24.36
CA GLN A 36 -19.54 8.40 -23.32
C GLN A 36 -19.02 8.65 -21.90
N ALA A 37 -17.71 8.73 -21.71
CA ALA A 37 -17.06 9.02 -20.40
C ALA A 37 -16.77 10.52 -20.23
N ALA A 38 -16.86 11.33 -21.28
CA ALA A 38 -16.73 12.77 -21.19
C ALA A 38 -17.83 13.35 -20.28
N ASP A 39 -17.43 14.17 -19.29
CA ASP A 39 -18.29 14.82 -18.29
C ASP A 39 -18.70 13.99 -17.06
N ARG A 40 -18.17 12.77 -16.87
CA ARG A 40 -18.42 12.02 -15.63
C ARG A 40 -17.83 12.74 -14.41
N LYS A 41 -18.61 12.77 -13.34
CA LYS A 41 -18.22 13.41 -12.08
C LYS A 41 -17.90 12.36 -11.04
N PHE A 42 -16.65 12.30 -10.63
CA PHE A 42 -16.15 11.39 -9.60
C PHE A 42 -15.77 12.14 -8.34
N ALA A 43 -15.75 11.45 -7.21
CA ALA A 43 -15.27 11.98 -5.96
C ALA A 43 -14.30 11.00 -5.28
N ALA A 44 -13.30 11.53 -4.56
CA ALA A 44 -12.36 10.75 -3.77
C ALA A 44 -12.25 11.34 -2.37
N ALA A 45 -12.50 10.53 -1.34
CA ALA A 45 -12.27 10.85 0.06
C ALA A 45 -11.01 10.12 0.53
N LEU A 46 -9.87 10.84 0.52
CA LEU A 46 -8.58 10.28 0.90
C LEU A 46 -8.36 10.44 2.40
N GLY A 47 -7.94 9.37 3.05
CA GLY A 47 -7.57 9.37 4.46
C GLY A 47 -6.33 10.23 4.72
N TRP A 48 -5.42 10.28 3.74
CA TRP A 48 -4.19 11.09 3.77
C TRP A 48 -3.69 11.39 2.36
N THR A 49 -2.98 12.51 2.21
CA THR A 49 -2.23 12.89 0.99
C THR A 49 -0.75 13.15 1.29
N THR A 50 -0.38 13.17 2.56
CA THR A 50 1.01 13.26 3.01
C THR A 50 1.79 11.98 2.68
N TYR A 51 3.11 12.08 2.66
CA TYR A 51 4.04 11.04 2.22
C TYR A 51 3.92 10.69 0.71
N ASP A 52 4.85 9.90 0.23
CA ASP A 52 4.85 9.44 -1.17
C ASP A 52 3.60 8.63 -1.49
N SER A 53 3.16 7.75 -0.57
CA SER A 53 1.97 6.92 -0.73
C SER A 53 0.71 7.71 -1.04
N GLY A 54 0.45 8.79 -0.29
CA GLY A 54 -0.74 9.64 -0.49
C GLY A 54 -0.70 10.41 -1.81
N ARG A 55 0.49 10.93 -2.21
CA ARG A 55 0.67 11.57 -3.51
C ARG A 55 0.43 10.59 -4.66
N HIS A 56 1.01 9.40 -4.60
CA HIS A 56 0.86 8.40 -5.64
C HIS A 56 -0.59 7.90 -5.77
N LEU A 57 -1.34 7.77 -4.67
CA LEU A 57 -2.79 7.54 -4.72
C LEU A 57 -3.51 8.65 -5.49
N GLN A 58 -3.23 9.91 -5.13
CA GLN A 58 -3.86 11.06 -5.78
C GLN A 58 -3.51 11.13 -7.27
N ASP A 59 -2.25 10.88 -7.62
CA ASP A 59 -1.78 10.88 -9.00
C ASP A 59 -2.45 9.77 -9.82
N GLY A 60 -2.60 8.57 -9.25
CA GLY A 60 -3.29 7.44 -9.88
C GLY A 60 -4.78 7.74 -10.15
N PHE A 61 -5.49 8.29 -9.17
CA PHE A 61 -6.88 8.72 -9.37
C PHE A 61 -6.99 9.80 -10.44
N ASN A 62 -6.15 10.84 -10.38
CA ASN A 62 -6.17 11.94 -11.34
C ASN A 62 -5.86 11.47 -12.75
N ALA A 63 -4.84 10.63 -12.92
CA ALA A 63 -4.45 10.09 -14.22
C ALA A 63 -5.57 9.27 -14.86
N ALA A 64 -6.15 8.34 -14.11
CA ALA A 64 -7.20 7.47 -14.61
C ALA A 64 -8.48 8.27 -14.94
N VAL A 65 -8.91 9.21 -14.10
CA VAL A 65 -10.07 10.06 -14.37
C VAL A 65 -9.85 10.95 -15.59
N LYS A 66 -8.64 11.52 -15.73
CA LYS A 66 -8.25 12.34 -16.89
C LYS A 66 -8.31 11.53 -18.20
N GLU A 67 -7.85 10.29 -18.19
CA GLU A 67 -7.92 9.41 -19.37
C GLU A 67 -9.36 9.12 -19.81
N LEU A 68 -10.29 9.07 -18.86
CA LEU A 68 -11.72 8.91 -19.13
C LEU A 68 -12.40 10.22 -19.57
N GLY A 69 -11.71 11.37 -19.50
CA GLY A 69 -12.32 12.69 -19.80
C GLY A 69 -13.26 13.18 -18.70
N GLY A 70 -13.23 12.60 -17.50
CA GLY A 70 -14.04 12.98 -16.35
C GLY A 70 -13.43 14.08 -15.49
N THR A 71 -14.14 14.43 -14.43
CA THR A 71 -13.69 15.36 -13.37
C THR A 71 -13.64 14.64 -12.02
N LEU A 72 -12.66 14.98 -11.18
CA LEU A 72 -12.49 14.41 -9.85
C LEU A 72 -12.50 15.52 -8.79
N THR A 73 -13.37 15.40 -7.80
CA THR A 73 -13.32 16.17 -6.58
C THR A 73 -12.65 15.36 -5.49
N THR A 74 -11.53 15.86 -4.96
CA THR A 74 -10.75 15.14 -3.93
C THR A 74 -10.79 15.88 -2.61
N THR A 75 -10.91 15.14 -1.49
CA THR A 75 -10.76 15.65 -0.13
C THR A 75 -9.64 14.91 0.57
N ASP A 76 -8.99 15.56 1.53
CA ASP A 76 -7.94 15.00 2.38
C ASP A 76 -8.36 15.09 3.85
N ALA A 77 -8.36 13.98 4.54
CA ALA A 77 -8.75 13.92 5.94
C ALA A 77 -7.56 14.14 6.91
N GLY A 78 -6.31 14.13 6.41
CA GLY A 78 -5.13 14.30 7.25
C GLY A 78 -5.04 13.25 8.36
N PHE A 79 -5.42 12.00 8.07
CA PHE A 79 -5.54 10.88 8.99
C PHE A 79 -6.64 11.01 10.06
N ASP A 80 -7.51 12.01 9.99
CA ASP A 80 -8.62 12.18 10.95
C ASP A 80 -9.91 11.53 10.43
N ALA A 81 -10.35 10.46 11.11
CA ALA A 81 -11.51 9.68 10.70
C ALA A 81 -12.84 10.46 10.81
N LYS A 82 -12.91 11.41 11.76
CA LYS A 82 -14.10 12.27 11.87
C LYS A 82 -14.16 13.23 10.68
N THR A 83 -13.06 13.88 10.35
CA THR A 83 -12.94 14.73 9.17
C THR A 83 -13.28 13.95 7.91
N GLN A 84 -12.77 12.73 7.75
CA GLN A 84 -13.10 11.90 6.59
C GLN A 84 -14.59 11.56 6.53
N THR A 85 -15.22 11.26 7.67
CA THR A 85 -16.67 11.00 7.76
C THR A 85 -17.46 12.20 7.26
N ASP A 86 -17.16 13.40 7.75
CA ASP A 86 -17.84 14.64 7.36
C ASP A 86 -17.64 14.96 5.87
N GLN A 87 -16.43 14.68 5.34
CA GLN A 87 -16.11 14.82 3.93
C GLN A 87 -16.89 13.84 3.05
N ILE A 88 -17.00 12.58 3.45
CA ILE A 88 -17.80 11.57 2.74
C ILE A 88 -19.26 12.04 2.66
N ASP A 89 -19.84 12.49 3.76
CA ASP A 89 -21.21 12.99 3.77
C ASP A 89 -21.41 14.20 2.85
N SER A 90 -20.44 15.11 2.80
CA SER A 90 -20.44 16.24 1.89
C SER A 90 -20.36 15.79 0.42
N LEU A 91 -19.51 14.80 0.12
CA LEU A 91 -19.36 14.25 -1.23
C LEU A 91 -20.63 13.51 -1.68
N ILE A 92 -21.33 12.81 -0.79
CA ILE A 92 -22.63 12.19 -1.08
C ILE A 92 -23.64 13.23 -1.57
N ALA A 93 -23.66 14.41 -0.93
CA ALA A 93 -24.57 15.50 -1.33
C ALA A 93 -24.28 16.02 -2.74
N SER A 94 -23.05 15.92 -3.24
CA SER A 94 -22.66 16.30 -4.61
C SER A 94 -23.09 15.29 -5.68
N LYS A 95 -23.57 14.10 -5.27
CA LYS A 95 -24.06 13.01 -6.14
C LYS A 95 -23.05 12.61 -7.22
N PRO A 96 -21.83 12.19 -6.87
CA PRO A 96 -20.87 11.71 -7.85
C PRO A 96 -21.34 10.38 -8.46
N GLU A 97 -20.93 10.08 -9.67
CA GLU A 97 -21.25 8.81 -10.34
C GLU A 97 -20.51 7.63 -9.70
N ALA A 98 -19.36 7.87 -9.06
CA ALA A 98 -18.68 6.91 -8.17
C ALA A 98 -17.88 7.66 -7.11
N LEU A 99 -17.70 7.01 -5.96
CA LEU A 99 -16.93 7.49 -4.83
C LEU A 99 -15.73 6.55 -4.58
N PHE A 100 -14.54 7.14 -4.57
CA PHE A 100 -13.30 6.44 -4.21
C PHE A 100 -12.95 6.71 -2.75
N ILE A 101 -12.51 5.68 -2.03
CA ILE A 101 -12.18 5.76 -0.61
C ILE A 101 -10.78 5.17 -0.38
N THR A 102 -9.93 5.94 0.29
CA THR A 102 -8.73 5.44 0.95
C THR A 102 -8.91 5.67 2.44
N PRO A 103 -9.16 4.64 3.25
CA PRO A 103 -9.58 4.83 4.65
C PRO A 103 -8.47 5.36 5.55
N ALA A 104 -8.71 6.43 6.33
CA ALA A 104 -7.86 6.81 7.47
C ALA A 104 -7.99 5.78 8.61
N ASP A 105 -9.22 5.51 9.01
CA ASP A 105 -9.63 4.44 9.91
C ASP A 105 -10.83 3.72 9.28
N ALA A 106 -10.59 2.51 8.79
CA ALA A 106 -11.58 1.77 8.01
C ALA A 106 -12.83 1.39 8.80
N VAL A 107 -12.70 1.19 10.11
CA VAL A 107 -13.82 0.86 11.00
C VAL A 107 -14.65 2.11 11.31
N ALA A 108 -13.96 3.21 11.65
CA ALA A 108 -14.63 4.45 12.05
C ALA A 108 -15.45 5.08 10.91
N ILE A 109 -14.96 5.01 9.66
CA ILE A 109 -15.67 5.57 8.50
C ILE A 109 -16.73 4.65 7.90
N ALA A 110 -16.80 3.38 8.31
CA ALA A 110 -17.72 2.40 7.72
C ALA A 110 -19.19 2.88 7.67
N PRO A 111 -19.75 3.53 8.71
CA PRO A 111 -21.11 4.06 8.65
C PRO A 111 -21.31 5.12 7.54
N ALA A 112 -20.32 5.99 7.28
CA ALA A 112 -20.40 6.98 6.22
C ALA A 112 -20.36 6.33 4.83
N VAL A 113 -19.49 5.33 4.65
CA VAL A 113 -19.42 4.53 3.42
C VAL A 113 -20.73 3.80 3.17
N GLN A 114 -21.36 3.23 4.21
CA GLN A 114 -22.68 2.60 4.10
C GLN A 114 -23.75 3.61 3.66
N ARG A 115 -23.70 4.87 4.15
CA ARG A 115 -24.61 5.94 3.69
C ARG A 115 -24.43 6.26 2.20
N ALA A 116 -23.19 6.30 1.71
CA ALA A 116 -22.92 6.48 0.27
C ALA A 116 -23.54 5.38 -0.56
N ILE A 117 -23.37 4.11 -0.14
CA ILE A 117 -23.97 2.95 -0.80
C ILE A 117 -25.50 3.01 -0.76
N ALA A 118 -26.09 3.36 0.40
CA ALA A 118 -27.53 3.52 0.54
C ALA A 118 -28.11 4.66 -0.32
N ALA A 119 -27.31 5.68 -0.59
CA ALA A 119 -27.64 6.77 -1.53
C ALA A 119 -27.55 6.34 -3.01
N GLY A 120 -27.19 5.07 -3.29
CA GLY A 120 -27.05 4.54 -4.65
C GLY A 120 -25.72 4.91 -5.34
N ILE A 121 -24.74 5.41 -4.61
CA ILE A 121 -23.42 5.77 -5.14
C ILE A 121 -22.53 4.53 -5.10
N PRO A 122 -22.00 4.05 -6.25
CA PRO A 122 -21.02 2.98 -6.28
C PRO A 122 -19.72 3.40 -5.56
N VAL A 123 -19.22 2.54 -4.66
CA VAL A 123 -18.02 2.82 -3.87
C VAL A 123 -16.90 1.86 -4.21
N PHE A 124 -15.70 2.39 -4.40
CA PHE A 124 -14.46 1.66 -4.69
C PHE A 124 -13.39 2.07 -3.70
N CYS A 125 -12.68 1.07 -3.14
CA CYS A 125 -11.63 1.33 -2.18
C CYS A 125 -10.25 1.10 -2.79
N ALA A 126 -9.29 1.94 -2.42
CA ALA A 126 -7.87 1.75 -2.70
C ALA A 126 -7.11 1.60 -1.37
N ASP A 127 -6.07 0.77 -1.35
CA ASP A 127 -5.20 0.43 -0.23
C ASP A 127 -5.84 -0.47 0.81
N SER A 128 -7.05 -0.19 1.26
CA SER A 128 -7.68 -0.96 2.33
C SER A 128 -9.17 -1.15 2.11
N ALA A 129 -9.70 -2.29 2.60
CA ALA A 129 -11.13 -2.55 2.64
C ALA A 129 -11.80 -1.76 3.78
N VAL A 130 -13.12 -1.54 3.64
CA VAL A 130 -13.95 -0.98 4.70
C VAL A 130 -14.83 -2.10 5.27
N PRO A 131 -14.56 -2.58 6.49
CA PRO A 131 -15.30 -3.69 7.09
C PRO A 131 -16.80 -3.40 7.19
N GLY A 132 -17.63 -4.39 6.83
CA GLY A 132 -19.09 -4.26 6.89
C GLY A 132 -19.72 -3.37 5.81
N ALA A 133 -18.96 -2.78 4.91
CA ALA A 133 -19.46 -2.05 3.76
C ALA A 133 -19.42 -2.91 2.49
N ALA A 134 -20.53 -2.96 1.73
CA ALA A 134 -20.62 -3.73 0.50
C ALA A 134 -20.08 -2.93 -0.70
N VAL A 135 -18.80 -2.50 -0.63
CA VAL A 135 -18.14 -1.77 -1.71
C VAL A 135 -18.06 -2.59 -2.99
N ASN A 136 -17.97 -1.94 -4.15
CA ASN A 136 -17.96 -2.60 -5.45
C ASN A 136 -16.65 -3.35 -5.70
N THR A 137 -15.52 -2.68 -5.49
CA THR A 137 -14.17 -3.26 -5.65
C THR A 137 -13.25 -2.65 -4.61
N THR A 138 -12.37 -3.47 -4.03
CA THR A 138 -11.21 -3.01 -3.28
C THR A 138 -9.95 -3.39 -4.05
N SER A 139 -9.08 -2.41 -4.34
CA SER A 139 -7.76 -2.61 -4.93
C SER A 139 -6.72 -2.43 -3.83
N MET A 140 -5.96 -3.47 -3.51
CA MET A 140 -5.01 -3.46 -2.39
C MET A 140 -3.84 -4.42 -2.65
N SER A 141 -2.80 -4.31 -1.86
CA SER A 141 -1.66 -5.23 -1.90
C SER A 141 -1.83 -6.41 -0.95
N ASN A 142 -1.01 -7.46 -1.11
CA ASN A 142 -0.93 -8.55 -0.16
C ASN A 142 -0.16 -8.12 1.11
N ASN A 143 -0.84 -7.39 1.99
CA ASN A 143 -0.23 -6.83 3.20
C ASN A 143 0.30 -7.91 4.16
N PHE A 144 -0.41 -9.03 4.31
CA PHE A 144 0.07 -10.16 5.12
C PHE A 144 1.39 -10.70 4.57
N GLY A 145 1.46 -10.97 3.26
CA GLY A 145 2.68 -11.46 2.62
C GLY A 145 3.84 -10.47 2.68
N MET A 146 3.58 -9.15 2.61
CA MET A 146 4.64 -8.14 2.82
C MET A 146 5.21 -8.20 4.25
N GLY A 147 4.35 -8.38 5.25
CA GLY A 147 4.76 -8.59 6.64
C GLY A 147 5.59 -9.86 6.82
N GLU A 148 5.14 -10.98 6.21
CA GLU A 148 5.90 -12.24 6.21
C GLU A 148 7.28 -12.06 5.61
N TYR A 149 7.38 -11.49 4.40
CA TYR A 149 8.64 -11.39 3.68
C TYR A 149 9.64 -10.48 4.39
N SER A 150 9.20 -9.30 4.85
CA SER A 150 10.09 -8.37 5.57
C SER A 150 10.61 -8.94 6.88
N CYS A 151 9.80 -9.71 7.60
CA CYS A 151 10.23 -10.42 8.80
C CYS A 151 11.18 -11.58 8.47
N GLU A 152 10.89 -12.35 7.44
CA GLU A 152 11.77 -13.44 6.95
C GLU A 152 13.15 -12.91 6.54
N TYR A 153 13.19 -11.73 5.91
CA TYR A 153 14.43 -11.04 5.59
C TYR A 153 15.25 -10.75 6.86
N ILE A 154 14.64 -10.13 7.88
CA ILE A 154 15.31 -9.89 9.18
C ILE A 154 15.81 -11.21 9.77
N ALA A 155 14.96 -12.23 9.81
CA ALA A 155 15.30 -13.52 10.41
C ALA A 155 16.51 -14.18 9.74
N LYS A 156 16.60 -14.09 8.41
CA LYS A 156 17.74 -14.60 7.65
C LYS A 156 19.01 -13.82 7.91
N GLN A 157 18.94 -12.49 7.96
CA GLN A 157 20.09 -11.65 8.29
C GLN A 157 20.63 -11.92 9.71
N LEU A 158 19.73 -12.16 10.67
CA LEU A 158 20.05 -12.51 12.04
C LEU A 158 20.38 -14.00 12.25
N LYS A 159 20.35 -14.81 11.18
CA LYS A 159 20.58 -16.27 11.25
C LYS A 159 19.66 -16.98 12.25
N GLY A 160 18.43 -16.50 12.35
CA GLY A 160 17.37 -17.06 13.18
C GLY A 160 17.43 -16.73 14.67
N LYS A 161 18.33 -15.85 15.12
CA LYS A 161 18.47 -15.48 16.54
C LYS A 161 18.78 -14.01 16.70
N GLY A 162 18.08 -13.32 17.60
CA GLY A 162 18.33 -11.89 17.85
C GLY A 162 17.22 -11.22 18.65
N ARG A 163 17.40 -9.94 18.88
CA ARG A 163 16.50 -9.05 19.61
C ARG A 163 15.98 -7.97 18.66
N ILE A 164 14.67 -7.88 18.53
CA ILE A 164 14.04 -6.94 17.59
C ILE A 164 13.05 -6.03 18.29
N ALA A 165 12.93 -4.80 17.80
CA ALA A 165 11.85 -3.90 18.13
C ALA A 165 10.88 -3.81 16.95
N ARG A 166 9.62 -3.42 17.23
CA ARG A 166 8.62 -3.18 16.19
C ARG A 166 8.09 -1.75 16.27
N VAL A 167 7.93 -1.15 15.09
CA VAL A 167 7.21 0.12 14.90
C VAL A 167 5.94 -0.19 14.13
N LEU A 168 4.81 -0.18 14.83
CA LEU A 168 3.52 -0.64 14.38
C LEU A 168 2.67 0.52 13.84
N LEU A 169 1.79 0.22 12.90
CA LEU A 169 0.81 1.13 12.34
C LEU A 169 -0.58 0.48 12.47
N PRO A 170 -1.29 0.64 13.60
CA PRO A 170 -2.62 0.08 13.80
C PRO A 170 -3.72 0.94 13.13
N GLN A 171 -4.98 0.56 13.33
CA GLN A 171 -6.20 1.30 12.94
C GLN A 171 -6.69 1.06 11.51
N ASN A 172 -6.01 0.20 10.75
CA ASN A 172 -6.41 -0.11 9.40
C ASN A 172 -6.13 -1.59 9.13
N GLU A 173 -7.09 -2.29 8.51
CA GLU A 173 -6.98 -3.73 8.27
C GLU A 173 -5.70 -4.09 7.49
N SER A 174 -5.39 -3.32 6.45
CA SER A 174 -4.18 -3.55 5.64
C SER A 174 -2.91 -3.48 6.48
N TRP A 175 -2.83 -2.52 7.39
CA TRP A 175 -1.67 -2.33 8.25
C TRP A 175 -1.58 -3.40 9.33
N ASP A 176 -2.71 -3.80 9.91
CA ASP A 176 -2.79 -4.90 10.87
C ASP A 176 -2.38 -6.23 10.22
N GLN A 177 -2.75 -6.47 8.95
CA GLN A 177 -2.31 -7.64 8.19
C GLN A 177 -0.78 -7.71 8.04
N ARG A 178 -0.08 -6.57 7.90
CA ARG A 178 1.38 -6.53 7.89
C ARG A 178 1.95 -7.08 9.20
N THR A 179 1.41 -6.62 10.33
CA THR A 179 1.81 -7.07 11.66
C THR A 179 1.53 -8.55 11.86
N LEU A 180 0.35 -9.04 11.45
CA LEU A 180 -0.01 -10.46 11.53
C LEU A 180 0.92 -11.35 10.69
N GLY A 181 1.29 -10.94 9.50
CA GLY A 181 2.24 -11.66 8.64
C GLY A 181 3.63 -11.74 9.28
N MET A 182 4.10 -10.64 9.87
CA MET A 182 5.34 -10.59 10.63
C MET A 182 5.30 -11.57 11.81
N GLU A 183 4.25 -11.54 12.63
CA GLU A 183 4.09 -12.42 13.79
C GLU A 183 3.98 -13.90 13.40
N TRP A 184 3.28 -14.18 12.29
CA TRP A 184 3.20 -15.53 11.74
C TRP A 184 4.58 -16.08 11.39
N THR A 185 5.41 -15.25 10.79
CA THR A 185 6.80 -15.62 10.43
C THR A 185 7.64 -15.92 11.67
N LEU A 186 7.55 -15.10 12.72
CA LEU A 186 8.33 -15.29 13.94
C LEU A 186 8.08 -16.63 14.66
N ARG A 187 6.93 -17.26 14.43
CA ARG A 187 6.68 -18.62 14.98
C ARG A 187 7.70 -19.65 14.51
N ARG A 188 8.33 -19.43 13.34
CA ARG A 188 9.40 -20.28 12.78
C ARG A 188 10.78 -19.98 13.37
N TYR A 189 10.92 -18.84 14.09
CA TYR A 189 12.19 -18.34 14.61
C TYR A 189 12.10 -18.05 16.11
N PRO A 190 11.98 -19.11 16.96
CA PRO A 190 11.73 -18.95 18.40
C PRO A 190 12.87 -18.25 19.17
N ASP A 191 14.06 -18.16 18.57
CA ASP A 191 15.22 -17.47 19.17
C ASP A 191 15.30 -15.98 18.77
N ILE A 192 14.40 -15.49 17.92
CA ILE A 192 14.20 -14.06 17.70
C ILE A 192 13.17 -13.56 18.72
N LYS A 193 13.56 -12.58 19.53
CA LYS A 193 12.73 -12.02 20.61
C LYS A 193 12.30 -10.60 20.30
N ILE A 194 11.00 -10.35 20.32
CA ILE A 194 10.46 -8.98 20.35
C ILE A 194 10.72 -8.44 21.74
N VAL A 195 11.47 -7.36 21.85
CA VAL A 195 11.85 -6.76 23.14
C VAL A 195 11.01 -5.54 23.47
N THR A 196 10.48 -4.85 22.46
CA THR A 196 9.62 -3.69 22.64
C THR A 196 8.83 -3.39 21.37
N ASP A 197 7.69 -2.75 21.56
CA ASP A 197 6.82 -2.25 20.50
C ASP A 197 6.58 -0.76 20.72
N TRP A 198 6.42 -0.05 19.62
CA TRP A 198 5.80 1.25 19.62
C TRP A 198 4.72 1.29 18.54
N ALA A 199 3.51 1.69 18.90
CA ALA A 199 2.40 1.86 17.99
C ALA A 199 2.19 3.33 17.67
N PHE A 200 2.17 3.66 16.40
CA PHE A 200 1.85 5.02 15.95
C PHE A 200 0.41 5.35 16.31
N ALA A 201 0.21 6.52 16.89
CA ALA A 201 -1.12 7.05 17.18
C ALA A 201 -1.30 8.37 16.41
N LEU A 202 -2.32 8.43 15.57
CA LEU A 202 -2.59 9.60 14.71
C LEU A 202 -2.73 10.91 15.52
N ALA A 203 -3.34 10.83 16.70
CA ALA A 203 -3.46 11.97 17.63
C ALA A 203 -2.30 12.08 18.65
N GLY A 204 -1.24 11.27 18.46
CA GLY A 204 -0.10 11.22 19.38
C GLY A 204 0.93 12.32 19.08
N ASN A 205 1.64 12.76 20.13
CA ASN A 205 2.69 13.77 20.02
C ASN A 205 4.09 13.19 19.80
N VAL A 206 4.23 11.84 19.76
CA VAL A 206 5.52 11.15 19.57
C VAL A 206 5.69 10.82 18.11
N THR A 207 6.73 11.36 17.49
CA THR A 207 7.07 11.03 16.11
C THR A 207 7.76 9.65 16.01
N PRO A 208 7.77 8.98 14.85
CA PRO A 208 8.54 7.75 14.64
C PRO A 208 10.02 7.92 15.01
N ARG A 209 10.60 9.08 14.72
CA ARG A 209 11.97 9.41 15.09
C ARG A 209 12.17 9.35 16.60
N GLN A 210 11.37 10.08 17.36
CA GLN A 210 11.44 10.10 18.82
C GLN A 210 11.21 8.73 19.44
N ALA A 211 10.28 7.96 18.85
CA ALA A 211 10.02 6.59 19.30
C ALA A 211 11.25 5.70 19.13
N VAL A 212 11.92 5.76 17.98
CA VAL A 212 13.12 4.96 17.73
C VAL A 212 14.30 5.44 18.60
N ASP A 213 14.49 6.74 18.80
CA ASP A 213 15.50 7.27 19.72
C ASP A 213 15.30 6.70 21.15
N ASN A 214 14.05 6.64 21.63
CA ASN A 214 13.70 6.04 22.93
C ASN A 214 13.93 4.51 22.93
N ILE A 215 13.55 3.80 21.88
CA ILE A 215 13.77 2.36 21.72
C ILE A 215 15.26 2.04 21.81
N LEU A 216 16.12 2.77 21.08
CA LEU A 216 17.56 2.56 21.05
C LEU A 216 18.22 2.87 22.38
N THR A 217 17.73 3.90 23.07
CA THR A 217 18.22 4.27 24.41
C THR A 217 17.89 3.20 25.44
N ALA A 218 16.65 2.71 25.42
CA ALA A 218 16.17 1.70 26.38
C ALA A 218 16.70 0.28 26.08
N ASN A 219 17.03 -0.01 24.82
CA ASN A 219 17.44 -1.34 24.36
C ASN A 219 18.72 -1.23 23.51
N PRO A 220 19.87 -0.98 24.12
CA PRO A 220 21.12 -0.75 23.37
C PRO A 220 21.63 -1.99 22.62
N ASP A 221 21.09 -3.15 22.88
CA ASP A 221 21.49 -4.45 22.35
C ASP A 221 20.51 -5.02 21.29
N ILE A 222 19.55 -4.23 20.77
CA ILE A 222 18.69 -4.71 19.70
C ILE A 222 19.46 -4.85 18.39
N ASP A 223 19.09 -5.87 17.60
CA ASP A 223 19.74 -6.23 16.34
C ASP A 223 18.97 -5.70 15.12
N ALA A 224 17.65 -5.56 15.24
CA ALA A 224 16.81 -5.06 14.14
C ALA A 224 15.58 -4.29 14.64
N ILE A 225 15.04 -3.46 13.73
CA ILE A 225 13.72 -2.81 13.87
C ILE A 225 12.89 -3.15 12.65
N TRP A 226 11.75 -3.78 12.88
CA TRP A 226 10.73 -3.96 11.86
C TRP A 226 9.77 -2.78 11.88
N CYS A 227 9.60 -2.08 10.74
CA CYS A 227 8.69 -0.96 10.61
C CYS A 227 7.53 -1.32 9.67
N ALA A 228 6.32 -1.05 10.10
CA ALA A 228 5.12 -1.33 9.32
C ALA A 228 4.96 -0.44 8.09
N TRP A 229 5.74 0.66 7.97
CA TRP A 229 5.77 1.55 6.80
C TRP A 229 7.12 2.27 6.65
N ASP A 230 7.39 2.73 5.43
CA ASP A 230 8.67 3.34 5.06
C ASP A 230 8.96 4.66 5.80
N GLY A 231 7.95 5.48 6.06
CA GLY A 231 8.14 6.73 6.81
C GLY A 231 8.79 6.48 8.17
N ALA A 232 8.34 5.45 8.90
CA ALA A 232 8.99 5.07 10.16
C ALA A 232 10.38 4.46 9.94
N ALA A 233 10.58 3.68 8.89
CA ALA A 233 11.87 3.06 8.59
C ALA A 233 12.94 4.11 8.25
N VAL A 234 12.59 5.15 7.51
CA VAL A 234 13.45 6.30 7.20
C VAL A 234 13.81 7.06 8.48
N GLU A 235 12.82 7.42 9.30
CA GLU A 235 13.03 8.11 10.57
C GLU A 235 13.85 7.26 11.55
N GLY A 236 13.58 5.95 11.59
CA GLY A 236 14.37 4.99 12.35
C GLY A 236 15.83 4.90 11.89
N THR A 237 16.07 5.00 10.59
CA THR A 237 17.43 5.03 10.04
C THR A 237 18.19 6.27 10.48
N LEU A 238 17.53 7.42 10.50
CA LEU A 238 18.13 8.66 10.99
C LEU A 238 18.45 8.57 12.51
N ALA A 239 17.55 7.96 13.30
CA ALA A 239 17.78 7.70 14.72
C ALA A 239 18.99 6.77 14.93
N ALA A 240 19.05 5.66 14.18
CA ALA A 240 20.13 4.69 14.27
C ALA A 240 21.49 5.30 13.88
N ARG A 241 21.53 6.18 12.89
CA ARG A 241 22.74 6.92 12.53
C ARG A 241 23.19 7.86 13.66
N ALA A 242 22.26 8.60 14.25
CA ALA A 242 22.58 9.51 15.36
C ALA A 242 23.06 8.77 16.62
N ALA A 243 22.58 7.54 16.84
CA ALA A 243 22.98 6.68 17.94
C ALA A 243 24.22 5.82 17.64
N ASP A 244 24.90 6.05 16.51
CA ASP A 244 26.08 5.27 16.05
C ASP A 244 25.83 3.76 16.04
N ARG A 245 24.70 3.35 15.44
CA ARG A 245 24.30 1.93 15.32
C ARG A 245 24.42 1.45 13.86
N PRO A 246 25.65 1.32 13.30
CA PRO A 246 25.85 1.03 11.87
C PRO A 246 25.35 -0.36 11.45
N ASN A 247 25.34 -1.31 12.38
CA ASN A 247 24.96 -2.71 12.11
C ASN A 247 23.48 -3.02 12.37
N LEU A 248 22.70 -2.04 12.83
CA LEU A 248 21.26 -2.24 13.05
C LEU A 248 20.57 -2.50 11.71
N ILE A 249 19.71 -3.51 11.66
CA ILE A 249 18.92 -3.85 10.48
C ILE A 249 17.55 -3.19 10.62
N ILE A 250 17.15 -2.42 9.61
CA ILE A 250 15.82 -1.84 9.55
C ILE A 250 15.14 -2.30 8.26
N THR A 251 13.85 -2.63 8.33
CA THR A 251 13.01 -2.91 7.16
C THR A 251 11.79 -2.01 7.17
N GLY A 252 11.30 -1.66 5.98
CA GLY A 252 10.09 -0.89 5.77
C GLY A 252 9.14 -1.55 4.78
N ILE A 253 8.01 -0.93 4.57
CA ILE A 253 6.98 -1.32 3.61
C ILE A 253 6.47 -0.03 2.98
N ASP A 254 6.25 0.00 1.70
CA ASP A 254 5.56 0.90 0.78
C ASP A 254 6.36 1.15 -0.51
N GLY A 255 7.69 1.21 -0.48
CA GLY A 255 8.51 1.51 -1.66
C GLY A 255 8.64 3.01 -1.96
N GLY A 256 8.66 3.85 -0.93
CA GLY A 256 8.81 5.29 -1.10
C GLY A 256 10.20 5.68 -1.63
N SER A 257 10.27 6.77 -2.40
CA SER A 257 11.51 7.26 -3.01
C SER A 257 12.61 7.57 -1.98
N GLN A 258 12.22 8.09 -0.81
CA GLN A 258 13.16 8.30 0.30
C GLN A 258 13.74 6.98 0.83
N ALA A 259 12.91 5.95 1.00
CA ALA A 259 13.38 4.64 1.43
C ALA A 259 14.37 4.04 0.43
N PHE A 260 14.08 4.14 -0.87
CA PHE A 260 14.98 3.68 -1.92
C PHE A 260 16.34 4.41 -1.89
N ASN A 261 16.36 5.72 -1.66
CA ASN A 261 17.60 6.47 -1.50
C ASN A 261 18.47 5.96 -0.33
N TYR A 262 17.82 5.59 0.78
CA TYR A 262 18.55 4.99 1.91
C TYR A 262 19.01 3.56 1.60
N ILE A 263 18.20 2.75 0.92
CA ILE A 263 18.55 1.36 0.57
C ILE A 263 19.70 1.32 -0.45
N ALA A 264 19.70 2.22 -1.44
CA ALA A 264 20.74 2.29 -2.48
C ALA A 264 22.12 2.60 -1.91
N ALA A 265 22.20 3.37 -0.83
CA ALA A 265 23.43 3.72 -0.13
C ALA A 265 23.67 2.80 1.09
N PRO A 266 24.91 2.65 1.57
CA PRO A 266 25.18 1.98 2.83
C PRO A 266 24.38 2.63 3.98
N SER A 267 23.38 1.92 4.50
CA SER A 267 22.53 2.42 5.58
C SER A 267 21.97 1.26 6.43
N GLN A 268 21.24 1.60 7.48
CA GLN A 268 20.54 0.63 8.33
C GLN A 268 19.26 0.11 7.66
N LEU A 269 18.62 0.90 6.78
CA LEU A 269 17.47 0.45 5.99
C LEU A 269 17.94 -0.49 4.89
N LYS A 270 17.54 -1.75 4.97
CA LYS A 270 18.03 -2.83 4.11
C LYS A 270 17.02 -3.31 3.08
N LEU A 271 15.73 -3.12 3.37
CA LEU A 271 14.64 -3.63 2.56
C LEU A 271 13.42 -2.72 2.70
N SER A 272 12.76 -2.44 1.60
CA SER A 272 11.36 -2.01 1.57
C SER A 272 10.53 -2.98 0.73
N MET A 273 9.36 -3.37 1.24
CA MET A 273 8.37 -4.10 0.47
C MET A 273 7.56 -3.10 -0.35
N ALA A 274 7.96 -2.90 -1.59
CA ALA A 274 7.36 -1.92 -2.49
C ALA A 274 5.98 -2.36 -2.99
N GLN A 275 5.02 -1.44 -2.97
CA GLN A 275 3.66 -1.59 -3.48
C GLN A 275 3.26 -0.35 -4.29
N SER A 276 2.40 -0.50 -5.28
CA SER A 276 1.97 0.60 -6.11
C SER A 276 0.66 1.21 -5.64
N PHE A 277 0.73 2.31 -4.94
CA PHE A 277 -0.44 3.11 -4.57
C PHE A 277 -1.11 3.76 -5.80
N TYR A 278 -0.31 4.16 -6.77
CA TYR A 278 -0.80 4.66 -8.05
C TYR A 278 -1.67 3.62 -8.75
N GLU A 279 -1.18 2.36 -8.87
CA GLU A 279 -1.91 1.29 -9.53
C GLU A 279 -3.21 0.95 -8.80
N MET A 280 -3.20 0.92 -7.45
CA MET A 280 -4.42 0.69 -6.67
C MET A 280 -5.49 1.75 -6.94
N ALA A 281 -5.11 3.03 -6.97
CA ALA A 281 -6.00 4.13 -7.28
C ALA A 281 -6.48 4.08 -8.73
N TYR A 282 -5.56 3.86 -9.68
CA TYR A 282 -5.88 3.73 -11.10
C TYR A 282 -6.89 2.60 -11.37
N LEU A 283 -6.66 1.42 -10.78
CA LEU A 283 -7.56 0.27 -10.91
C LEU A 283 -8.93 0.52 -10.27
N SER A 284 -9.00 1.28 -9.20
CA SER A 284 -10.28 1.67 -8.59
C SER A 284 -11.14 2.48 -9.57
N VAL A 285 -10.54 3.43 -10.29
CA VAL A 285 -11.23 4.20 -11.33
C VAL A 285 -11.58 3.33 -12.53
N PHE A 286 -10.65 2.47 -12.95
CA PHE A 286 -10.90 1.54 -14.08
C PHE A 286 -12.12 0.65 -13.80
N TYR A 287 -12.22 0.06 -12.61
CA TYR A 287 -13.36 -0.78 -12.25
C TYR A 287 -14.63 0.02 -12.01
N ALA A 288 -14.53 1.28 -11.54
CA ALA A 288 -15.68 2.17 -11.47
C ALA A 288 -16.26 2.42 -12.87
N HIS A 289 -15.42 2.71 -13.85
CA HIS A 289 -15.85 2.86 -15.24
C HIS A 289 -16.51 1.58 -15.78
N GLN A 290 -15.91 0.41 -15.58
CA GLN A 290 -16.48 -0.88 -15.97
C GLN A 290 -17.86 -1.11 -15.34
N HIS A 291 -18.01 -0.79 -14.05
CA HIS A 291 -19.27 -0.91 -13.32
C HIS A 291 -20.35 0.00 -13.92
N LEU A 292 -20.01 1.26 -14.21
CA LEU A 292 -20.94 2.23 -14.80
C LEU A 292 -21.35 1.87 -16.22
N GLU A 293 -20.57 1.03 -16.92
CA GLU A 293 -20.94 0.42 -18.20
C GLU A 293 -21.77 -0.88 -18.03
N GLY A 294 -22.17 -1.22 -16.81
CA GLY A 294 -22.97 -2.43 -16.51
C GLY A 294 -22.16 -3.72 -16.53
N LYS A 295 -20.82 -3.66 -16.54
CA LYS A 295 -19.95 -4.84 -16.48
C LYS A 295 -19.78 -5.32 -15.04
N LYS A 296 -19.59 -6.63 -14.86
CA LYS A 296 -19.22 -7.20 -13.58
C LYS A 296 -17.78 -6.83 -13.20
N THR A 297 -17.57 -6.39 -11.97
CA THR A 297 -16.25 -6.07 -11.44
C THR A 297 -15.85 -7.06 -10.31
N PRO A 298 -14.56 -7.35 -10.14
CA PRO A 298 -14.10 -8.17 -9.03
C PRO A 298 -14.32 -7.45 -7.70
N ARG A 299 -14.58 -8.19 -6.63
CA ARG A 299 -14.67 -7.62 -5.28
C ARG A 299 -13.33 -7.22 -4.72
N LEU A 300 -12.27 -7.94 -5.12
CA LEU A 300 -10.90 -7.72 -4.67
C LEU A 300 -9.94 -7.80 -5.85
N VAL A 301 -9.04 -6.84 -5.92
CA VAL A 301 -7.90 -6.82 -6.83
C VAL A 301 -6.64 -6.71 -5.99
N VAL A 302 -5.71 -7.64 -6.20
CA VAL A 302 -4.42 -7.64 -5.50
C VAL A 302 -3.34 -7.18 -6.45
N THR A 303 -2.77 -6.00 -6.17
CA THR A 303 -1.65 -5.43 -6.94
C THR A 303 -0.33 -6.15 -6.61
N PRO A 304 0.62 -6.22 -7.56
CA PRO A 304 1.92 -6.85 -7.31
C PRO A 304 2.74 -6.06 -6.29
N THR A 305 3.58 -6.77 -5.52
CA THR A 305 4.52 -6.20 -4.57
C THR A 305 5.93 -6.74 -4.82
N TYR A 306 6.94 -5.95 -4.47
CA TYR A 306 8.34 -6.25 -4.75
C TYR A 306 9.18 -6.08 -3.49
N ALA A 307 10.12 -7.00 -3.26
CA ALA A 307 11.08 -6.92 -2.15
C ALA A 307 12.32 -6.17 -2.64
N VAL A 308 12.37 -4.88 -2.39
CA VAL A 308 13.43 -4.01 -2.92
C VAL A 308 14.54 -3.86 -1.89
N ASP A 309 15.68 -4.43 -2.20
CA ASP A 309 16.94 -4.28 -1.47
C ASP A 309 18.00 -3.55 -2.31
N GLN A 310 19.18 -3.36 -1.76
CA GLN A 310 20.28 -2.65 -2.43
C GLN A 310 20.64 -3.28 -3.79
N SER A 311 20.47 -4.57 -3.97
CA SER A 311 20.83 -5.25 -5.22
C SER A 311 19.96 -4.83 -6.40
N MET A 312 18.72 -4.44 -6.13
CA MET A 312 17.74 -3.98 -7.14
C MET A 312 17.91 -2.51 -7.52
N LEU A 313 18.62 -1.72 -6.70
CA LEU A 313 18.80 -0.28 -6.88
C LEU A 313 20.23 0.09 -7.33
N LYS A 314 21.01 -0.89 -7.81
CA LYS A 314 22.44 -0.69 -8.15
C LYS A 314 22.68 0.30 -9.28
N ASP A 315 21.83 0.28 -10.29
CA ASP A 315 22.02 1.01 -11.53
C ASP A 315 21.25 2.33 -11.56
N SER A 316 20.10 2.38 -10.91
CA SER A 316 19.28 3.59 -10.78
C SER A 316 18.24 3.45 -9.67
N ILE A 317 17.87 4.57 -9.08
CA ILE A 317 16.70 4.66 -8.21
C ILE A 317 15.53 5.10 -9.10
N PRO A 318 14.49 4.28 -9.28
CA PRO A 318 13.37 4.66 -10.13
C PRO A 318 12.51 5.72 -9.44
N ASP A 319 12.23 6.80 -10.15
CA ASP A 319 11.32 7.85 -9.69
C ASP A 319 9.84 7.47 -9.93
N ASP A 320 9.61 6.44 -10.75
CA ASP A 320 8.29 6.11 -11.29
C ASP A 320 7.95 4.60 -11.22
N PHE A 321 8.55 3.84 -10.28
CA PHE A 321 8.26 2.40 -10.17
C PHE A 321 6.76 2.14 -9.96
N ASP A 322 6.07 3.11 -9.40
CA ASP A 322 4.69 3.04 -8.94
C ASP A 322 3.64 3.05 -10.08
N VAL A 323 4.04 3.39 -11.31
CA VAL A 323 3.14 3.24 -12.46
C VAL A 323 2.89 1.77 -12.81
N PRO A 324 1.69 1.42 -13.34
CA PRO A 324 1.33 0.04 -13.64
C PRO A 324 2.36 -0.68 -14.52
N GLY A 325 2.80 -1.84 -14.06
CA GLY A 325 3.75 -2.68 -14.80
C GLY A 325 5.22 -2.26 -14.71
N ARG A 326 5.52 -1.11 -14.14
CA ARG A 326 6.89 -0.57 -14.10
C ARG A 326 7.89 -1.45 -13.35
N GLY A 327 7.46 -2.06 -12.23
CA GLY A 327 8.31 -3.01 -11.50
C GLY A 327 8.76 -4.18 -12.36
N ALA A 328 7.89 -4.72 -13.20
CA ALA A 328 8.24 -5.79 -14.14
C ALA A 328 9.17 -5.30 -15.26
N GLU A 329 9.00 -4.08 -15.77
CA GLU A 329 9.89 -3.44 -16.75
C GLU A 329 11.29 -3.21 -16.19
N LEU A 330 11.40 -2.89 -14.90
CA LEU A 330 12.66 -2.79 -14.17
C LEU A 330 13.32 -4.15 -13.89
N GLY A 331 12.66 -5.25 -14.28
CA GLY A 331 13.13 -6.60 -14.02
C GLY A 331 12.96 -7.04 -12.57
N TRP A 332 12.17 -6.34 -11.79
CA TRP A 332 11.89 -6.73 -10.40
C TRP A 332 11.02 -7.97 -10.35
N VAL A 333 11.36 -8.88 -9.46
CA VAL A 333 10.60 -10.12 -9.25
C VAL A 333 9.53 -9.86 -8.22
N ARG A 334 8.28 -10.19 -8.60
CA ARG A 334 7.15 -10.13 -7.66
C ARG A 334 7.45 -10.99 -6.43
N ALA A 335 7.33 -10.41 -5.25
CA ALA A 335 7.65 -11.07 -4.01
C ALA A 335 6.44 -11.85 -3.46
N VAL A 336 5.25 -11.26 -3.44
CA VAL A 336 4.02 -11.84 -2.88
C VAL A 336 2.76 -11.36 -3.63
#